data_ce741fac0c36193d8434dd025971d5f4
#
_entry.id   ce741fac0c36193d8434dd025971d5f4
#
_cell.length_a   1.000
_cell.length_b   1.000
_cell.length_c   1.000
_cell.angle_alpha   90.00
_cell.angle_beta   90.00
_cell.angle_gamma   90.00
#
_symmetry.space_group_name_H-M   'P 1'
#
loop_
_entity.id
_entity.type
_entity.pdbx_description
1 polymer ?
#
loop_
_entity_poly.entity_id
_entity_poly.type
_entity_poly.pdbx_seq_one_letter_code
_entity_poly.pdbx_strand_id
1 'polypeptide(L)'
;SFIANLTHEGDTEVDINALNTGAISSARGWIEDTLGFDIGALSPDEIDKLRPGVYRQTALQATEFEYHKIHDAYTFLPSGDALIPADATTGALYIIRNPLDVAISFAHHSHKSIDQAIENMANPKFVFAKNKKQQNKQLRQRLLSWSMHVSSWVNADELNRLVVRYEDMMLVPEKTFTKVAKFLN
;
A
#
# COMPACT_ATOMS: atom_id res chain seq x y z
N SER A 1 -1.03 14.42 -1.46
CA SER A 1 -0.94 15.84 -1.01
C SER A 1 -1.75 16.11 0.26
N PHE A 2 -3.00 15.58 0.42
CA PHE A 2 -3.82 15.85 1.62
C PHE A 2 -3.10 15.43 2.93
N ILE A 3 -2.60 14.21 3.02
CA ILE A 3 -1.87 13.74 4.22
C ILE A 3 -0.62 14.60 4.44
N ALA A 4 0.15 14.89 3.39
CA ALA A 4 1.33 15.73 3.50
C ALA A 4 1.01 17.15 4.00
N ASN A 5 -0.09 17.76 3.54
CA ASN A 5 -0.54 19.06 4.07
C ASN A 5 -1.07 18.96 5.51
N LEU A 6 -1.71 17.84 5.87
CA LEU A 6 -2.21 17.61 7.23
C LEU A 6 -1.06 17.50 8.26
N THR A 7 0.06 16.93 7.85
CA THR A 7 1.23 16.69 8.71
C THR A 7 2.30 17.76 8.59
N HIS A 8 2.11 18.75 7.71
CA HIS A 8 3.07 19.85 7.51
C HIS A 8 2.89 20.93 8.56
N GLU A 9 3.95 21.22 9.33
CA GLU A 9 4.01 22.33 10.26
C GLU A 9 4.38 23.62 9.50
N GLY A 10 3.39 24.32 8.94
CA GLY A 10 3.59 25.58 8.24
C GLY A 10 2.33 26.11 7.55
N ASP A 11 2.28 27.42 7.33
CA ASP A 11 1.14 28.10 6.68
C ASP A 11 1.13 27.98 5.15
N THR A 12 2.11 27.29 4.56
CA THR A 12 2.23 27.14 3.10
C THR A 12 1.78 25.75 2.65
N GLU A 13 1.08 25.68 1.51
CA GLU A 13 0.73 24.40 0.90
C GLU A 13 1.99 23.62 0.52
N VAL A 14 1.98 22.30 0.78
CA VAL A 14 3.07 21.42 0.41
C VAL A 14 3.12 21.25 -1.11
N ASP A 15 4.27 21.52 -1.71
CA ASP A 15 4.49 21.29 -3.15
C ASP A 15 4.27 19.81 -3.49
N ILE A 16 3.36 19.56 -4.43
CA ILE A 16 3.04 18.19 -4.90
C ILE A 16 4.26 17.47 -5.51
N ASN A 17 5.23 18.22 -6.00
CA ASN A 17 6.46 17.68 -6.58
C ASN A 17 7.55 17.39 -5.53
N ALA A 18 7.37 17.90 -4.31
CA ALA A 18 8.30 17.74 -3.18
C ALA A 18 7.67 16.92 -2.04
N LEU A 19 6.66 16.09 -2.33
CA LEU A 19 5.98 15.27 -1.32
C LEU A 19 6.94 14.26 -0.69
N ASN A 20 7.27 14.46 0.56
CA ASN A 20 7.94 13.46 1.39
C ASN A 20 6.88 12.61 2.13
N THR A 21 6.12 11.82 1.39
CA THR A 21 5.03 11.00 1.93
C THR A 21 5.46 9.60 2.36
N GLY A 22 6.70 9.45 2.79
CA GLY A 22 7.24 8.16 3.20
C GLY A 22 7.55 7.20 2.04
N ALA A 23 8.27 6.15 2.33
CA ALA A 23 8.61 5.11 1.35
C ALA A 23 7.39 4.24 1.04
N ILE A 24 7.34 3.70 -0.18
CA ILE A 24 6.42 2.59 -0.47
C ILE A 24 6.87 1.36 0.34
N SER A 25 5.94 0.66 0.98
CA SER A 25 6.22 -0.50 1.84
C SER A 25 6.98 -1.65 1.15
N SER A 26 6.96 -1.68 -0.18
CA SER A 26 7.69 -2.62 -1.02
C SER A 26 9.02 -2.07 -1.56
N ALA A 27 9.53 -0.95 -1.04
CA ALA A 27 10.82 -0.40 -1.48
C ALA A 27 11.97 -1.33 -1.05
N ARG A 28 12.69 -1.87 -2.03
CA ARG A 28 13.80 -2.83 -1.79
C ARG A 28 14.85 -2.23 -0.87
N GLY A 29 15.35 -1.02 -1.17
CA GLY A 29 16.41 -0.38 -0.40
C GLY A 29 16.04 -0.23 1.07
N TRP A 30 14.84 0.24 1.37
CA TRP A 30 14.37 0.35 2.75
C TRP A 30 14.35 -1.00 3.48
N ILE A 31 13.90 -2.06 2.81
CA ILE A 31 13.90 -3.42 3.39
C ILE A 31 15.33 -3.91 3.63
N GLU A 32 16.24 -3.73 2.66
CA GLU A 32 17.65 -4.11 2.77
C GLU A 32 18.37 -3.32 3.88
N ASP A 33 18.15 -2.01 3.95
CA ASP A 33 18.73 -1.13 4.97
C ASP A 33 18.29 -1.56 6.38
N THR A 34 17.00 -1.89 6.55
CA THR A 34 16.46 -2.35 7.83
C THR A 34 16.98 -3.74 8.21
N LEU A 35 17.13 -4.64 7.24
CA LEU A 35 17.66 -6.00 7.46
C LEU A 35 19.17 -6.02 7.65
N GLY A 36 19.89 -5.01 7.11
CA GLY A 36 21.35 -4.95 7.13
C GLY A 36 22.04 -5.89 6.15
N PHE A 37 21.34 -6.45 5.16
CA PHE A 37 21.91 -7.30 4.13
C PHE A 37 21.14 -7.24 2.81
N ASP A 38 21.82 -7.61 1.70
CA ASP A 38 21.24 -7.70 0.35
C ASP A 38 20.33 -8.93 0.22
N ILE A 39 19.09 -8.72 -0.23
CA ILE A 39 18.09 -9.75 -0.44
C ILE A 39 18.00 -10.22 -1.91
N GLY A 40 18.95 -9.83 -2.76
CA GLY A 40 18.92 -10.13 -4.20
C GLY A 40 18.98 -11.62 -4.54
N ALA A 41 19.56 -12.45 -3.66
CA ALA A 41 19.64 -13.90 -3.81
C ALA A 41 18.36 -14.63 -3.34
N LEU A 42 17.49 -13.96 -2.56
CA LEU A 42 16.29 -14.55 -2.01
C LEU A 42 15.16 -14.64 -3.04
N SER A 43 14.34 -15.68 -2.92
CA SER A 43 13.10 -15.79 -3.66
C SER A 43 12.06 -14.78 -3.14
N PRO A 44 11.06 -14.38 -3.95
CA PRO A 44 9.99 -13.51 -3.48
C PRO A 44 9.23 -14.04 -2.25
N ASP A 45 9.14 -15.36 -2.08
CA ASP A 45 8.46 -15.96 -0.92
C ASP A 45 9.32 -15.89 0.35
N GLU A 46 10.64 -15.98 0.23
CA GLU A 46 11.58 -15.75 1.34
C GLU A 46 11.58 -14.29 1.76
N ILE A 47 11.59 -13.36 0.79
CA ILE A 47 11.49 -11.93 1.07
C ILE A 47 10.18 -11.59 1.79
N ASP A 48 9.03 -12.11 1.32
CA ASP A 48 7.74 -11.86 1.98
C ASP A 48 7.73 -12.33 3.44
N LYS A 49 8.44 -13.41 3.79
CA LYS A 49 8.57 -13.87 5.19
C LYS A 49 9.35 -12.90 6.08
N LEU A 50 10.25 -12.10 5.50
CA LEU A 50 11.05 -11.13 6.24
C LEU A 50 10.30 -9.80 6.45
N ARG A 51 9.41 -9.43 5.52
CA ARG A 51 8.70 -8.13 5.53
C ARG A 51 7.99 -7.81 6.86
N PRO A 52 7.23 -8.72 7.49
CA PRO A 52 6.58 -8.40 8.78
C PRO A 52 7.58 -8.03 9.88
N GLY A 53 8.74 -8.70 9.91
CA GLY A 53 9.82 -8.37 10.85
C GLY A 53 10.39 -6.97 10.63
N VAL A 54 10.58 -6.57 9.35
CA VAL A 54 11.02 -5.22 9.00
C VAL A 54 10.02 -4.18 9.48
N TYR A 55 8.73 -4.38 9.22
CA TYR A 55 7.69 -3.43 9.64
C TYR A 55 7.62 -3.27 11.17
N ARG A 56 7.74 -4.38 11.92
CA ARG A 56 7.81 -4.34 13.39
C ARG A 56 9.05 -3.61 13.89
N GLN A 57 10.21 -3.87 13.28
CA GLN A 57 11.45 -3.18 13.64
C GLN A 57 11.37 -1.69 13.38
N THR A 58 10.84 -1.28 12.21
CA THR A 58 10.64 0.14 11.88
C THR A 58 9.67 0.79 12.87
N ALA A 59 8.55 0.14 13.18
CA ALA A 59 7.58 0.67 14.15
C ALA A 59 8.16 0.85 15.55
N LEU A 60 9.05 -0.06 16.00
CA LEU A 60 9.73 0.06 17.29
C LEU A 60 10.77 1.19 17.34
N GLN A 61 11.34 1.57 16.19
CA GLN A 61 12.34 2.63 16.09
C GLN A 61 11.71 4.01 15.78
N ALA A 62 10.46 4.04 15.31
CA ALA A 62 9.77 5.25 14.97
C ALA A 62 9.53 6.13 16.22
N THR A 63 9.90 7.39 16.14
CA THR A 63 9.64 8.42 17.16
C THR A 63 8.38 9.23 16.87
N GLU A 64 7.88 9.14 15.63
CA GLU A 64 6.71 9.83 15.11
C GLU A 64 5.90 8.90 14.20
N PHE A 65 4.69 9.31 13.81
CA PHE A 65 3.90 8.55 12.84
C PHE A 65 4.54 8.58 11.45
N GLU A 66 4.78 7.40 10.90
CA GLU A 66 5.24 7.25 9.52
C GLU A 66 4.12 6.74 8.62
N TYR A 67 3.99 7.35 7.43
CA TYR A 67 2.98 6.97 6.45
C TYR A 67 3.63 6.18 5.30
N HIS A 68 3.21 4.95 5.11
CA HIS A 68 3.71 4.09 4.05
C HIS A 68 2.63 3.79 3.02
N LYS A 69 2.94 3.99 1.73
CA LYS A 69 2.06 3.58 0.64
C LYS A 69 2.14 2.08 0.45
N ILE A 70 1.00 1.40 0.38
CA ILE A 70 0.90 -0.05 0.21
C ILE A 70 0.02 -0.35 -1.00
N HIS A 71 0.46 -1.30 -1.84
CA HIS A 71 -0.35 -1.85 -2.93
C HIS A 71 -0.74 -3.31 -2.70
N ASP A 72 -0.12 -3.97 -1.71
CA ASP A 72 -0.48 -5.35 -1.39
C ASP A 72 -1.92 -5.46 -0.89
N ALA A 73 -2.62 -6.52 -1.25
CA ALA A 73 -3.81 -6.97 -0.55
C ALA A 73 -3.44 -7.37 0.88
N TYR A 74 -4.37 -7.28 1.80
CA TYR A 74 -4.17 -7.77 3.16
C TYR A 74 -4.19 -9.30 3.15
N THR A 75 -3.02 -9.91 3.27
CA THR A 75 -2.83 -11.35 3.11
C THR A 75 -1.97 -11.93 4.22
N PHE A 76 -2.13 -13.24 4.42
CA PHE A 76 -1.34 -14.00 5.40
C PHE A 76 -0.25 -14.82 4.71
N LEU A 77 0.84 -14.99 5.42
CA LEU A 77 1.93 -15.89 5.07
C LEU A 77 1.58 -17.35 5.44
N PRO A 78 2.29 -18.34 4.90
CA PRO A 78 2.09 -19.75 5.32
C PRO A 78 2.33 -19.99 6.81
N SER A 79 3.05 -19.10 7.51
CA SER A 79 3.23 -19.11 8.95
C SER A 79 1.97 -18.72 9.75
N GLY A 80 0.97 -18.12 9.10
CA GLY A 80 -0.18 -17.49 9.73
C GLY A 80 0.01 -16.01 10.05
N ASP A 81 1.22 -15.47 9.93
CA ASP A 81 1.47 -14.03 10.13
C ASP A 81 0.87 -13.22 8.98
N ALA A 82 0.28 -12.08 9.32
CA ALA A 82 -0.10 -11.12 8.29
C ALA A 82 1.14 -10.52 7.62
N LEU A 83 1.10 -10.36 6.29
CA LEU A 83 2.18 -9.69 5.54
C LEU A 83 2.39 -8.26 6.03
N ILE A 84 1.31 -7.60 6.45
CA ILE A 84 1.31 -6.28 7.09
C ILE A 84 0.78 -6.50 8.51
N PRO A 85 1.67 -6.54 9.52
CA PRO A 85 1.30 -6.94 10.86
C PRO A 85 0.49 -5.85 11.58
N ALA A 86 -0.60 -6.24 12.23
CA ALA A 86 -1.47 -5.33 12.96
C ALA A 86 -0.76 -4.69 14.18
N ASP A 87 0.15 -5.43 14.80
CA ASP A 87 0.95 -4.97 15.95
C ASP A 87 2.04 -3.92 15.59
N ALA A 88 2.28 -3.72 14.29
CA ALA A 88 3.16 -2.66 13.76
C ALA A 88 2.40 -1.61 12.92
N THR A 89 1.07 -1.59 12.99
CA THR A 89 0.22 -0.74 12.16
C THR A 89 -0.82 -0.03 13.01
N THR A 90 -0.60 1.25 13.31
CA THR A 90 -1.55 2.06 14.12
C THR A 90 -2.91 2.20 13.41
N GLY A 91 -2.90 2.32 12.09
CA GLY A 91 -4.11 2.40 11.29
C GLY A 91 -3.85 2.26 9.78
N ALA A 92 -4.87 1.86 9.05
CA ALA A 92 -4.84 1.73 7.59
C ALA A 92 -5.95 2.56 6.94
N LEU A 93 -5.58 3.46 6.05
CA LEU A 93 -6.51 4.17 5.19
C LEU A 93 -6.61 3.43 3.86
N TYR A 94 -7.73 2.75 3.64
CA TYR A 94 -7.97 2.01 2.41
C TYR A 94 -8.90 2.79 1.47
N ILE A 95 -8.40 3.13 0.28
CA ILE A 95 -9.18 3.86 -0.72
C ILE A 95 -9.66 2.88 -1.79
N ILE A 96 -10.98 2.74 -1.91
CA ILE A 96 -11.63 1.92 -2.92
C ILE A 96 -12.22 2.81 -4.02
N ARG A 97 -12.13 2.37 -5.27
CA ARG A 97 -12.72 3.04 -6.44
C ARG A 97 -13.52 2.06 -7.28
N ASN A 98 -14.54 2.55 -8.00
CA ASN A 98 -15.33 1.76 -8.95
C ASN A 98 -14.41 0.95 -9.89
N PRO A 99 -14.56 -0.39 -9.97
CA PRO A 99 -13.68 -1.25 -10.78
C PRO A 99 -13.69 -0.91 -12.27
N LEU A 100 -14.76 -0.38 -12.81
CA LEU A 100 -14.83 0.04 -14.22
C LEU A 100 -13.87 1.19 -14.49
N ASP A 101 -13.84 2.18 -13.58
CA ASP A 101 -12.91 3.31 -13.68
C ASP A 101 -11.47 2.87 -13.41
N VAL A 102 -11.28 1.91 -12.49
CA VAL A 102 -9.96 1.34 -12.21
C VAL A 102 -9.43 0.62 -13.46
N ALA A 103 -10.27 -0.14 -14.19
CA ALA A 103 -9.85 -0.85 -15.39
C ALA A 103 -9.30 0.11 -16.46
N ILE A 104 -9.99 1.23 -16.69
CA ILE A 104 -9.56 2.26 -17.64
C ILE A 104 -8.23 2.89 -17.20
N SER A 105 -8.16 3.34 -15.94
CA SER A 105 -6.96 3.96 -15.37
C SER A 105 -5.76 2.99 -15.37
N PHE A 106 -6.00 1.73 -15.03
CA PHE A 106 -4.98 0.69 -14.99
C PHE A 106 -4.47 0.31 -16.38
N ALA A 107 -5.35 0.26 -17.38
CA ALA A 107 -4.97 0.06 -18.77
C ALA A 107 -3.98 1.15 -19.24
N HIS A 108 -4.31 2.43 -18.99
CA HIS A 108 -3.43 3.55 -19.31
C HIS A 108 -2.09 3.47 -18.55
N HIS A 109 -2.12 3.26 -17.24
CA HIS A 109 -0.92 3.19 -16.39
C HIS A 109 0.02 2.04 -16.80
N SER A 110 -0.53 0.90 -17.19
CA SER A 110 0.23 -0.30 -17.55
C SER A 110 0.57 -0.40 -19.04
N HIS A 111 0.14 0.58 -19.87
CA HIS A 111 0.26 0.55 -21.33
C HIS A 111 -0.33 -0.71 -21.95
N LYS A 112 -1.52 -1.13 -21.49
CA LYS A 112 -2.26 -2.31 -21.94
C LYS A 112 -3.63 -1.93 -22.49
N SER A 113 -4.29 -2.88 -23.16
CA SER A 113 -5.70 -2.74 -23.51
C SER A 113 -6.60 -2.81 -22.27
N ILE A 114 -7.83 -2.30 -22.36
CA ILE A 114 -8.82 -2.41 -21.27
C ILE A 114 -9.12 -3.88 -20.97
N ASP A 115 -9.23 -4.73 -21.97
CA ASP A 115 -9.49 -6.17 -21.80
C ASP A 115 -8.37 -6.84 -21.00
N GLN A 116 -7.10 -6.54 -21.33
CA GLN A 116 -5.95 -7.04 -20.56
C GLN A 116 -5.92 -6.50 -19.12
N ALA A 117 -6.36 -5.28 -18.90
CA ALA A 117 -6.49 -4.72 -17.55
C ALA A 117 -7.58 -5.46 -16.77
N ILE A 118 -8.73 -5.74 -17.38
CA ILE A 118 -9.83 -6.50 -16.79
C ILE A 118 -9.37 -7.93 -16.45
N GLU A 119 -8.67 -8.61 -17.36
CA GLU A 119 -8.09 -9.94 -17.10
C GLU A 119 -7.15 -9.94 -15.90
N ASN A 120 -6.26 -8.94 -15.81
CA ASN A 120 -5.38 -8.78 -14.66
C ASN A 120 -6.15 -8.52 -13.36
N MET A 121 -7.18 -7.67 -13.39
CA MET A 121 -8.03 -7.37 -12.25
C MET A 121 -8.91 -8.55 -11.83
N ALA A 122 -9.21 -9.48 -12.74
CA ALA A 122 -9.93 -10.73 -12.45
C ALA A 122 -9.00 -11.85 -11.94
N ASN A 123 -7.68 -11.72 -12.09
CA ASN A 123 -6.73 -12.78 -11.76
C ASN A 123 -6.46 -12.85 -10.24
N PRO A 124 -6.83 -13.97 -9.55
CA PRO A 124 -6.61 -14.10 -8.11
C PRO A 124 -5.12 -14.24 -7.72
N LYS A 125 -4.23 -14.42 -8.69
CA LYS A 125 -2.78 -14.53 -8.48
C LYS A 125 -2.02 -13.32 -9.04
N PHE A 126 -2.71 -12.22 -9.29
CA PHE A 126 -2.08 -11.04 -9.87
C PHE A 126 -1.11 -10.38 -8.89
N VAL A 127 0.08 -10.05 -9.40
CA VAL A 127 1.15 -9.40 -8.64
C VAL A 127 1.83 -8.32 -9.48
N PHE A 128 2.30 -7.25 -8.83
CA PHE A 128 3.24 -6.31 -9.42
C PHE A 128 4.69 -6.74 -9.14
N ALA A 129 5.63 -6.20 -9.94
CA ALA A 129 7.07 -6.40 -9.81
C ALA A 129 7.50 -7.90 -9.83
N LYS A 130 6.86 -8.70 -10.71
CA LYS A 130 7.11 -10.15 -10.83
C LYS A 130 8.49 -10.52 -11.38
N ASN A 131 9.22 -9.59 -12.00
CA ASN A 131 10.44 -9.90 -12.76
C ASN A 131 11.64 -10.18 -11.85
N LYS A 132 12.13 -11.43 -11.90
CA LYS A 132 13.33 -11.91 -11.21
C LYS A 132 14.65 -11.39 -11.80
N LYS A 133 14.67 -10.85 -13.04
CA LYS A 133 15.90 -10.54 -13.79
C LYS A 133 16.40 -9.11 -13.66
N GLN A 134 15.65 -8.21 -13.08
CA GLN A 134 16.11 -6.85 -12.80
C GLN A 134 16.08 -6.64 -11.28
N GLN A 135 17.11 -5.97 -10.77
CA GLN A 135 17.10 -5.39 -9.43
C GLN A 135 16.01 -4.30 -9.39
N ASN A 136 14.75 -4.74 -9.35
CA ASN A 136 13.64 -3.82 -9.26
C ASN A 136 13.76 -3.06 -7.94
N LYS A 137 13.62 -1.74 -8.01
CA LYS A 137 13.56 -0.88 -6.82
C LYS A 137 12.39 -1.24 -5.88
N GLN A 138 11.41 -2.00 -6.40
CA GLN A 138 10.26 -2.47 -5.64
C GLN A 138 10.20 -4.00 -5.60
N LEU A 139 9.85 -4.53 -4.45
CA LEU A 139 9.59 -5.95 -4.21
C LEU A 139 8.24 -6.36 -4.80
N ARG A 140 7.99 -7.67 -4.88
CA ARG A 140 6.70 -8.22 -5.27
C ARG A 140 5.58 -7.64 -4.41
N GLN A 141 4.49 -7.25 -5.05
CA GLN A 141 3.28 -6.78 -4.40
C GLN A 141 2.12 -7.71 -4.79
N ARG A 142 1.44 -8.29 -3.80
CA ARG A 142 0.35 -9.24 -4.00
C ARG A 142 -0.97 -8.48 -4.14
N LEU A 143 -1.44 -8.29 -5.37
CA LEU A 143 -2.69 -7.56 -5.58
C LEU A 143 -3.92 -8.47 -5.54
N LEU A 144 -3.80 -9.74 -5.91
CA LEU A 144 -4.91 -10.66 -6.11
C LEU A 144 -5.88 -10.15 -7.19
N SER A 145 -7.12 -10.69 -7.25
CA SER A 145 -8.17 -10.04 -8.05
C SER A 145 -8.66 -8.77 -7.35
N TRP A 146 -9.27 -7.85 -8.10
CA TRP A 146 -9.83 -6.61 -7.53
C TRP A 146 -10.80 -6.90 -6.38
N SER A 147 -11.73 -7.84 -6.55
CA SER A 147 -12.69 -8.20 -5.50
C SER A 147 -12.03 -8.83 -4.28
N MET A 148 -11.03 -9.70 -4.46
CA MET A 148 -10.27 -10.29 -3.36
C MET A 148 -9.45 -9.24 -2.62
N HIS A 149 -8.83 -8.30 -3.36
CA HIS A 149 -8.10 -7.17 -2.78
C HIS A 149 -9.02 -6.34 -1.87
N VAL A 150 -10.19 -5.95 -2.39
CA VAL A 150 -11.17 -5.18 -1.63
C VAL A 150 -11.62 -5.95 -0.39
N SER A 151 -12.03 -7.21 -0.56
CA SER A 151 -12.48 -8.05 0.55
C SER A 151 -11.41 -8.24 1.61
N SER A 152 -10.14 -8.37 1.22
CA SER A 152 -9.04 -8.56 2.16
C SER A 152 -8.87 -7.37 3.11
N TRP A 153 -8.98 -6.14 2.59
CA TRP A 153 -8.88 -4.94 3.41
C TRP A 153 -10.16 -4.62 4.18
N VAL A 154 -11.33 -4.83 3.56
CA VAL A 154 -12.63 -4.54 4.20
C VAL A 154 -12.88 -5.47 5.39
N ASN A 155 -12.40 -6.70 5.34
CA ASN A 155 -12.58 -7.71 6.38
C ASN A 155 -11.34 -7.92 7.28
N ALA A 156 -10.36 -7.01 7.26
CA ALA A 156 -9.19 -7.06 8.14
C ALA A 156 -9.55 -6.57 9.55
N ASP A 157 -10.29 -7.37 10.32
CA ASP A 157 -10.88 -6.97 11.61
C ASP A 157 -9.83 -6.72 12.71
N GLU A 158 -8.65 -7.28 12.57
CA GLU A 158 -7.50 -7.06 13.45
C GLU A 158 -6.82 -5.71 13.27
N LEU A 159 -7.11 -4.99 12.16
CA LEU A 159 -6.56 -3.65 11.90
C LEU A 159 -7.56 -2.56 12.26
N ASN A 160 -7.08 -1.49 12.90
CA ASN A 160 -7.77 -0.22 12.89
C ASN A 160 -7.75 0.32 11.45
N ARG A 161 -8.89 0.34 10.78
CA ARG A 161 -8.97 0.74 9.37
C ARG A 161 -10.10 1.69 9.06
N LEU A 162 -9.84 2.60 8.15
CA LEU A 162 -10.84 3.46 7.54
C LEU A 162 -10.94 3.16 6.05
N VAL A 163 -12.11 2.70 5.61
CA VAL A 163 -12.41 2.52 4.19
C VAL A 163 -13.07 3.78 3.65
N VAL A 164 -12.53 4.33 2.56
CA VAL A 164 -12.99 5.54 1.89
C VAL A 164 -13.23 5.25 0.42
N ARG A 165 -14.38 5.67 -0.11
CA ARG A 165 -14.61 5.60 -1.55
C ARG A 165 -14.00 6.81 -2.24
N TYR A 166 -13.31 6.56 -3.34
CA TYR A 166 -12.76 7.63 -4.19
C TYR A 166 -13.85 8.59 -4.67
N GLU A 167 -15.01 8.05 -5.01
CA GLU A 167 -16.19 8.81 -5.46
C GLU A 167 -16.67 9.79 -4.38
N ASP A 168 -16.63 9.39 -3.10
CA ASP A 168 -17.02 10.26 -1.99
C ASP A 168 -15.99 11.39 -1.78
N MET A 169 -14.71 11.14 -2.07
CA MET A 169 -13.67 12.19 -2.06
C MET A 169 -13.94 13.26 -3.13
N MET A 170 -14.57 12.87 -4.23
CA MET A 170 -14.89 13.80 -5.34
C MET A 170 -16.25 14.49 -5.15
N LEU A 171 -17.26 13.78 -4.64
CA LEU A 171 -18.63 14.29 -4.53
C LEU A 171 -18.88 15.09 -3.25
N VAL A 172 -18.28 14.67 -2.14
CA VAL A 172 -18.46 15.29 -0.81
C VAL A 172 -17.12 15.42 -0.09
N PRO A 173 -16.16 16.17 -0.68
CA PRO A 173 -14.75 16.21 -0.24
C PRO A 173 -14.62 16.66 1.22
N GLU A 174 -15.28 17.72 1.62
CA GLU A 174 -15.18 18.28 3.00
C GLU A 174 -15.53 17.22 4.05
N LYS A 175 -16.68 16.54 3.90
CA LYS A 175 -17.10 15.50 4.83
C LYS A 175 -16.14 14.32 4.83
N THR A 176 -15.67 13.91 3.66
CA THR A 176 -14.80 12.76 3.50
C THR A 176 -13.42 13.02 4.09
N PHE A 177 -12.80 14.15 3.78
CA PHE A 177 -11.50 14.51 4.31
C PHE A 177 -11.52 14.85 5.80
N THR A 178 -12.63 15.41 6.33
CA THR A 178 -12.82 15.56 7.79
C THR A 178 -12.82 14.19 8.49
N LYS A 179 -13.46 13.17 7.89
CA LYS A 179 -13.44 11.80 8.44
C LYS A 179 -12.03 11.19 8.39
N VAL A 180 -11.27 11.42 7.31
CA VAL A 180 -9.87 10.99 7.20
C VAL A 180 -9.00 11.68 8.24
N ALA A 181 -9.10 12.99 8.39
CA ALA A 181 -8.33 13.75 9.38
C ALA A 181 -8.59 13.25 10.81
N LYS A 182 -9.85 13.00 11.17
CA LYS A 182 -10.22 12.42 12.48
C LYS A 182 -9.68 11.01 12.72
N PHE A 183 -9.46 10.25 11.65
CA PHE A 183 -8.90 8.91 11.74
C PHE A 183 -7.38 8.92 11.91
N LEU A 184 -6.70 9.93 11.36
CA LEU A 184 -5.25 10.06 11.38
C LEU A 184 -4.74 10.78 12.65
N ASN A 185 -5.60 11.47 13.39
CA ASN A 185 -5.33 12.11 14.70
C ASN A 185 -5.73 11.20 15.86
#